data_07b2162bf58d58e8b677241fe0da5c95
#
_entry.id   07b2162bf58d58e8b677241fe0da5c95
#
_cell.length_a   1.000
_cell.length_b   1.000
_cell.length_c   1.000
_cell.angle_alpha   90.00
_cell.angle_beta   90.00
_cell.angle_gamma   90.00
#
_symmetry.space_group_name_H-M   'P 1'
#
loop_
_entity.id
_entity.type
_entity.pdbx_description
1 polymer ?
#
loop_
_entity_poly.entity_id
_entity_poly.type
_entity_poly.pdbx_seq_one_letter_code
_entity_poly.pdbx_strand_id
1 'polypeptide(L)'
;DLLYHHADQEPLLDLVIFDEAHYMRNEETGAWRTGSLLRDVSTHQLMLSATPINLGSDDLFNVLRLLDPDHFEYPEDFRNVVLANRPVIAASDVVRNPESDSEQIVTAIRDIKSSRWFERSERVDRLIEEAESIGEWANDRRIDIAAKLERLNLLAHIVSRTRKREVQSDRVLRDATVFEAEMSPVE
;
A
#
# COMPACT_ATOMS: atom_id res chain seq x y z
N ASP A 1 26.66 -13.75 -13.51
CA ASP A 1 27.54 -14.74 -12.88
C ASP A 1 28.16 -14.25 -11.57
N LEU A 2 28.53 -12.96 -11.42
CA LEU A 2 29.05 -12.40 -10.18
C LEU A 2 28.03 -12.44 -9.03
N LEU A 3 26.76 -12.15 -9.31
CA LEU A 3 25.69 -12.11 -8.30
C LEU A 3 25.34 -13.50 -7.74
N TYR A 4 25.45 -14.56 -8.55
CA TYR A 4 25.19 -15.94 -8.11
C TYR A 4 26.23 -16.51 -7.15
N HIS A 5 27.44 -15.96 -7.12
CA HIS A 5 28.53 -16.46 -6.27
C HIS A 5 28.55 -15.84 -4.88
N HIS A 6 27.69 -14.84 -4.61
CA HIS A 6 27.72 -14.07 -3.37
C HIS A 6 26.50 -14.31 -2.46
N ALA A 7 25.57 -15.17 -2.83
CA ALA A 7 24.36 -15.43 -2.02
C ALA A 7 24.66 -15.98 -0.61
N ASP A 8 25.87 -16.57 -0.40
CA ASP A 8 26.31 -17.09 0.90
C ASP A 8 27.33 -16.18 1.61
N GLN A 9 27.57 -14.96 1.11
CA GLN A 9 28.53 -13.98 1.68
C GLN A 9 27.80 -12.76 2.23
N GLU A 10 28.55 -11.85 2.90
CA GLU A 10 28.00 -10.57 3.32
C GLU A 10 27.35 -9.82 2.15
N PRO A 11 26.22 -9.12 2.38
CA PRO A 11 25.52 -8.38 1.33
C PRO A 11 26.46 -7.43 0.60
N LEU A 12 26.39 -7.40 -0.73
CA LEU A 12 27.23 -6.51 -1.55
C LEU A 12 26.72 -5.07 -1.54
N LEU A 13 25.41 -4.89 -1.26
CA LEU A 13 24.71 -3.61 -1.33
C LEU A 13 23.97 -3.36 -0.01
N ASP A 14 24.07 -2.15 0.52
CA ASP A 14 23.34 -1.76 1.71
C ASP A 14 21.85 -1.55 1.40
N LEU A 15 21.55 -0.96 0.26
CA LEU A 15 20.19 -0.62 -0.17
C LEU A 15 20.05 -0.72 -1.69
N VAL A 16 19.00 -1.37 -2.13
CA VAL A 16 18.53 -1.34 -3.53
C VAL A 16 17.18 -0.64 -3.60
N ILE A 17 17.06 0.33 -4.51
CA ILE A 17 15.81 1.03 -4.78
C ILE A 17 15.33 0.64 -6.17
N PHE A 18 14.13 0.07 -6.24
CA PHE A 18 13.45 -0.23 -7.50
C PHE A 18 12.39 0.83 -7.75
N ASP A 19 12.59 1.66 -8.75
CA ASP A 19 11.56 2.55 -9.25
C ASP A 19 10.66 1.83 -10.26
N GLU A 20 9.39 2.23 -10.31
CA GLU A 20 8.37 1.58 -11.12
C GLU A 20 8.26 0.06 -10.88
N ALA A 21 8.29 -0.35 -9.61
CA ALA A 21 8.30 -1.76 -9.19
C ALA A 21 7.11 -2.59 -9.73
N HIS A 22 6.07 -1.95 -10.26
CA HIS A 22 4.97 -2.65 -10.94
C HIS A 22 5.41 -3.48 -12.15
N TYR A 23 6.57 -3.22 -12.74
CA TYR A 23 7.16 -4.08 -13.79
C TYR A 23 7.65 -5.43 -13.26
N MET A 24 7.84 -5.57 -11.94
CA MET A 24 8.29 -6.80 -11.29
C MET A 24 7.13 -7.69 -10.80
N ARG A 25 5.89 -7.38 -11.18
CA ARG A 25 4.70 -8.12 -10.76
C ARG A 25 4.57 -9.53 -11.36
N ASN A 26 5.32 -9.84 -12.40
CA ASN A 26 5.28 -11.14 -13.09
C ASN A 26 6.61 -11.86 -12.93
N GLU A 27 6.59 -13.02 -12.26
CA GLU A 27 7.75 -13.85 -11.97
C GLU A 27 8.48 -14.40 -13.22
N GLU A 28 7.77 -14.49 -14.34
CA GLU A 28 8.35 -14.97 -15.61
C GLU A 28 9.23 -13.94 -16.30
N THR A 29 9.21 -12.67 -15.86
CA THR A 29 9.93 -11.58 -16.50
C THR A 29 11.40 -11.49 -16.07
N GLY A 30 12.23 -10.93 -16.96
CA GLY A 30 13.62 -10.61 -16.63
C GLY A 30 13.72 -9.59 -15.49
N ALA A 31 12.77 -8.65 -15.39
CA ALA A 31 12.72 -7.66 -14.31
C ALA A 31 12.56 -8.34 -12.94
N TRP A 32 11.66 -9.30 -12.81
CA TRP A 32 11.47 -10.05 -11.55
C TRP A 32 12.72 -10.84 -11.19
N ARG A 33 13.33 -11.55 -12.16
CA ARG A 33 14.56 -12.31 -11.94
C ARG A 33 15.72 -11.42 -11.49
N THR A 34 15.87 -10.24 -12.10
CA THR A 34 16.87 -9.26 -11.69
C THR A 34 16.59 -8.75 -10.28
N GLY A 35 15.32 -8.47 -9.94
CA GLY A 35 14.92 -8.07 -8.60
C GLY A 35 15.26 -9.13 -7.55
N SER A 36 15.01 -10.40 -7.84
CA SER A 36 15.35 -11.52 -6.95
C SER A 36 16.85 -11.62 -6.70
N LEU A 37 17.67 -11.54 -7.76
CA LEU A 37 19.13 -11.55 -7.61
C LEU A 37 19.66 -10.37 -6.80
N LEU A 38 19.12 -9.17 -7.03
CA LEU A 38 19.52 -7.98 -6.28
C LEU A 38 19.07 -8.05 -4.82
N ARG A 39 17.91 -8.67 -4.54
CA ARG A 39 17.47 -8.97 -3.18
C ARG A 39 18.51 -9.80 -2.45
N ASP A 40 18.94 -10.91 -3.04
CA ASP A 40 19.82 -11.88 -2.39
C ASP A 40 21.23 -11.31 -2.07
N VAL A 41 21.61 -10.19 -2.68
CA VAL A 41 22.89 -9.50 -2.45
C VAL A 41 22.74 -8.14 -1.76
N SER A 42 21.56 -7.78 -1.28
CA SER A 42 21.30 -6.51 -0.61
C SER A 42 20.77 -6.68 0.82
N THR A 43 21.17 -5.75 1.71
CA THR A 43 20.68 -5.73 3.09
C THR A 43 19.25 -5.22 3.17
N HIS A 44 18.94 -4.18 2.38
CA HIS A 44 17.62 -3.54 2.38
C HIS A 44 17.12 -3.32 0.96
N GLN A 45 15.79 -3.33 0.82
CA GLN A 45 15.13 -3.04 -0.45
C GLN A 45 14.01 -2.03 -0.26
N LEU A 46 13.88 -1.12 -1.23
CA LEU A 46 12.77 -0.19 -1.34
C LEU A 46 12.17 -0.29 -2.73
N MET A 47 10.88 -0.59 -2.80
CA MET A 47 10.11 -0.62 -4.04
C MET A 47 9.18 0.59 -4.13
N LEU A 48 9.33 1.37 -5.18
CA LEU A 48 8.51 2.54 -5.47
C LEU A 48 7.64 2.27 -6.70
N SER A 49 6.38 2.68 -6.65
CA SER A 49 5.49 2.60 -7.81
C SER A 49 4.44 3.69 -7.77
N ALA A 50 4.30 4.43 -8.86
CA ALA A 50 3.23 5.40 -9.05
C ALA A 50 1.91 4.74 -9.52
N THR A 51 1.98 3.51 -10.03
CA THR A 51 0.81 2.77 -10.48
C THR A 51 0.13 2.12 -9.27
N PRO A 52 -1.19 2.36 -9.05
CA PRO A 52 -1.89 1.72 -7.96
C PRO A 52 -1.86 0.20 -8.15
N ILE A 53 -1.10 -0.48 -7.32
CA ILE A 53 -1.20 -1.93 -7.19
C ILE A 53 -2.46 -2.18 -6.37
N ASN A 54 -3.46 -2.84 -6.93
CA ASN A 54 -4.68 -3.17 -6.20
C ASN A 54 -4.35 -4.08 -5.02
N LEU A 55 -4.66 -3.60 -3.80
CA LEU A 55 -4.54 -4.42 -2.60
C LEU A 55 -5.46 -5.63 -2.77
N GLY A 56 -4.89 -6.81 -2.95
CA GLY A 56 -5.64 -8.05 -3.18
C GLY A 56 -5.47 -8.65 -4.58
N SER A 57 -4.70 -8.02 -5.45
CA SER A 57 -4.31 -8.63 -6.73
C SER A 57 -3.11 -9.57 -6.57
N ASP A 58 -3.01 -10.57 -7.42
CA ASP A 58 -1.84 -11.43 -7.52
C ASP A 58 -0.56 -10.61 -7.84
N ASP A 59 -0.73 -9.47 -8.51
CA ASP A 59 0.35 -8.53 -8.79
C ASP A 59 1.02 -7.98 -7.51
N LEU A 60 0.21 -7.59 -6.50
CA LEU A 60 0.76 -7.14 -5.22
C LEU A 60 1.42 -8.28 -4.46
N PHE A 61 0.82 -9.46 -4.47
CA PHE A 61 1.40 -10.65 -3.87
C PHE A 61 2.79 -10.93 -4.44
N ASN A 62 2.95 -10.93 -5.75
CA ASN A 62 4.22 -11.20 -6.41
C ASN A 62 5.30 -10.16 -6.05
N VAL A 63 4.93 -8.89 -5.96
CA VAL A 63 5.86 -7.82 -5.53
C VAL A 63 6.25 -8.00 -4.05
N LEU A 64 5.31 -8.33 -3.17
CA LEU A 64 5.59 -8.56 -1.75
C LEU A 64 6.44 -9.83 -1.54
N ARG A 65 6.19 -10.88 -2.30
CA ARG A 65 6.98 -12.11 -2.28
C ARG A 65 8.42 -11.85 -2.76
N LEU A 66 8.61 -10.89 -3.66
CA LEU A 66 9.95 -10.48 -4.06
C LEU A 66 10.69 -9.76 -2.92
N LEU A 67 9.98 -8.95 -2.11
CA LEU A 67 10.54 -8.27 -0.95
C LEU A 67 10.83 -9.20 0.22
N ASP A 68 9.87 -10.06 0.54
CA ASP A 68 9.91 -10.92 1.73
C ASP A 68 9.29 -12.29 1.39
N PRO A 69 10.08 -13.19 0.78
CA PRO A 69 9.59 -14.50 0.36
C PRO A 69 9.19 -15.38 1.53
N ASP A 70 9.78 -15.20 2.72
CA ASP A 70 9.50 -16.02 3.88
C ASP A 70 8.12 -15.72 4.46
N HIS A 71 7.70 -14.45 4.48
CA HIS A 71 6.37 -14.04 4.94
C HIS A 71 5.28 -14.19 3.86
N PHE A 72 5.66 -14.15 2.58
CA PHE A 72 4.72 -14.24 1.46
C PHE A 72 4.94 -15.51 0.62
N GLU A 73 5.17 -16.66 1.27
CA GLU A 73 5.36 -17.94 0.60
C GLU A 73 4.06 -18.44 -0.06
N TYR A 74 2.92 -18.32 0.66
CA TYR A 74 1.64 -18.86 0.23
C TYR A 74 0.64 -17.78 -0.17
N PRO A 75 0.09 -17.82 -1.41
CA PRO A 75 -0.92 -16.85 -1.86
C PRO A 75 -2.17 -16.82 -0.99
N GLU A 76 -2.52 -17.95 -0.35
CA GLU A 76 -3.71 -18.05 0.51
C GLU A 76 -3.56 -17.25 1.80
N ASP A 77 -2.38 -17.23 2.40
CA ASP A 77 -2.10 -16.45 3.60
C ASP A 77 -2.18 -14.95 3.29
N PHE A 78 -1.64 -14.52 2.16
CA PHE A 78 -1.80 -13.15 1.68
C PHE A 78 -3.28 -12.79 1.45
N ARG A 79 -4.06 -13.65 0.81
CA ARG A 79 -5.51 -13.43 0.63
C ARG A 79 -6.24 -13.29 1.96
N ASN A 80 -5.89 -14.09 2.95
CA ASN A 80 -6.47 -14.00 4.30
C ASN A 80 -6.15 -12.66 4.96
N VAL A 81 -4.92 -12.16 4.83
CA VAL A 81 -4.51 -10.83 5.33
C VAL A 81 -5.28 -9.71 4.62
N VAL A 82 -5.42 -9.80 3.30
CA VAL A 82 -6.20 -8.82 2.51
C VAL A 82 -7.66 -8.81 2.92
N LEU A 83 -8.27 -9.99 3.11
CA LEU A 83 -9.66 -10.10 3.58
C LEU A 83 -9.82 -9.53 4.99
N ALA A 84 -8.86 -9.80 5.87
CA ALA A 84 -8.86 -9.26 7.24
C ALA A 84 -8.79 -7.73 7.28
N ASN A 85 -8.09 -7.12 6.33
CA ASN A 85 -7.96 -5.66 6.22
C ASN A 85 -9.18 -4.95 5.64
N ARG A 86 -10.10 -5.65 4.96
CA ARG A 86 -11.27 -5.03 4.32
C ARG A 86 -12.06 -4.09 5.23
N PRO A 87 -12.47 -4.48 6.46
CA PRO A 87 -13.22 -3.58 7.33
C PRO A 87 -12.38 -2.38 7.78
N VAL A 88 -11.07 -2.52 7.94
CA VAL A 88 -10.18 -1.38 8.27
C VAL A 88 -10.14 -0.37 7.12
N ILE A 89 -10.05 -0.84 5.87
CA ILE A 89 -10.05 0.01 4.67
C ILE A 89 -11.41 0.70 4.54
N ALA A 90 -12.50 -0.05 4.69
CA ALA A 90 -13.86 0.50 4.64
C ALA A 90 -14.08 1.60 5.70
N ALA A 91 -13.67 1.36 6.94
CA ALA A 91 -13.74 2.36 8.00
C ALA A 91 -12.91 3.62 7.67
N SER A 92 -11.70 3.45 7.12
CA SER A 92 -10.86 4.58 6.70
C SER A 92 -11.54 5.41 5.60
N ASP A 93 -12.21 4.77 4.64
CA ASP A 93 -12.92 5.48 3.56
C ASP A 93 -14.15 6.23 4.09
N VAL A 94 -14.90 5.65 5.04
CA VAL A 94 -16.02 6.31 5.72
C VAL A 94 -15.54 7.52 6.53
N VAL A 95 -14.48 7.38 7.32
CA VAL A 95 -13.90 8.48 8.12
C VAL A 95 -13.44 9.64 7.25
N ARG A 96 -12.83 9.35 6.10
CA ARG A 96 -12.31 10.35 5.16
C ARG A 96 -13.39 11.03 4.32
N ASN A 97 -14.59 10.47 4.26
CA ASN A 97 -15.71 11.06 3.51
C ASN A 97 -16.32 12.22 4.34
N PRO A 98 -16.26 13.47 3.87
CA PRO A 98 -16.83 14.61 4.59
C PRO A 98 -18.33 14.51 4.84
N GLU A 99 -19.05 13.77 3.98
CA GLU A 99 -20.50 13.58 4.07
C GLU A 99 -20.90 12.53 5.12
N SER A 100 -19.97 11.73 5.64
CA SER A 100 -20.26 10.72 6.66
C SER A 100 -20.55 11.37 8.00
N ASP A 101 -21.66 10.98 8.63
CA ASP A 101 -22.02 11.39 9.97
C ASP A 101 -21.29 10.57 11.06
N SER A 102 -21.47 10.99 12.32
CA SER A 102 -20.84 10.35 13.48
C SER A 102 -21.27 8.88 13.64
N GLU A 103 -22.54 8.56 13.40
CA GLU A 103 -23.06 7.20 13.55
C GLU A 103 -22.47 6.25 12.51
N GLN A 104 -22.37 6.69 11.26
CA GLN A 104 -21.74 5.94 10.17
C GLN A 104 -20.27 5.66 10.47
N ILE A 105 -19.55 6.65 10.98
CA ILE A 105 -18.12 6.50 11.29
C ILE A 105 -17.93 5.51 12.44
N VAL A 106 -18.63 5.67 13.55
CA VAL A 106 -18.51 4.78 14.71
C VAL A 106 -18.90 3.36 14.35
N THR A 107 -19.97 3.19 13.56
CA THR A 107 -20.40 1.87 13.07
C THR A 107 -19.32 1.22 12.21
N ALA A 108 -18.76 1.94 11.26
CA ALA A 108 -17.70 1.42 10.41
C ALA A 108 -16.44 1.01 11.21
N ILE A 109 -16.09 1.76 12.26
CA ILE A 109 -14.95 1.41 13.13
C ILE A 109 -15.29 0.15 13.96
N ARG A 110 -16.51 0.02 14.47
CA ARG A 110 -16.95 -1.19 15.20
C ARG A 110 -16.94 -2.42 14.31
N ASP A 111 -17.29 -2.28 13.04
CA ASP A 111 -17.31 -3.37 12.07
C ASP A 111 -15.93 -4.01 11.84
N ILE A 112 -14.84 -3.32 12.20
CA ILE A 112 -13.50 -3.90 12.18
C ILE A 112 -13.41 -5.15 13.05
N LYS A 113 -14.14 -5.20 14.16
CA LYS A 113 -14.18 -6.37 15.07
C LYS A 113 -14.90 -7.59 14.47
N SER A 114 -15.59 -7.45 13.35
CA SER A 114 -16.14 -8.58 12.61
C SER A 114 -15.05 -9.49 12.01
N SER A 115 -13.85 -8.95 11.80
CA SER A 115 -12.69 -9.73 11.40
C SER A 115 -12.08 -10.44 12.60
N ARG A 116 -11.89 -11.77 12.49
CA ARG A 116 -11.26 -12.61 13.53
C ARG A 116 -9.89 -12.08 14.00
N TRP A 117 -9.17 -11.37 13.14
CA TRP A 117 -7.88 -10.77 13.43
C TRP A 117 -7.96 -9.59 14.39
N PHE A 118 -9.12 -8.91 14.43
CA PHE A 118 -9.33 -7.70 15.23
C PHE A 118 -10.36 -7.90 16.35
N GLU A 119 -10.99 -9.06 16.43
CA GLU A 119 -12.07 -9.36 17.41
C GLU A 119 -11.64 -9.02 18.86
N ARG A 120 -10.40 -9.32 19.23
CA ARG A 120 -9.85 -9.09 20.57
C ARG A 120 -8.80 -7.98 20.61
N SER A 121 -8.80 -7.08 19.63
CA SER A 121 -7.81 -6.02 19.54
C SER A 121 -8.16 -4.86 20.47
N GLU A 122 -7.39 -4.67 21.52
CA GLU A 122 -7.49 -3.50 22.41
C GLU A 122 -7.24 -2.17 21.68
N ARG A 123 -6.48 -2.18 20.57
CA ARG A 123 -6.25 -1.00 19.76
C ARG A 123 -7.54 -0.57 19.06
N VAL A 124 -8.33 -1.52 18.59
CA VAL A 124 -9.64 -1.24 18.00
C VAL A 124 -10.60 -0.78 19.08
N ASP A 125 -10.61 -1.37 20.27
CA ASP A 125 -11.48 -0.94 21.37
C ASP A 125 -11.22 0.52 21.74
N ARG A 126 -9.95 0.91 21.93
CA ARG A 126 -9.59 2.31 22.21
C ARG A 126 -9.99 3.26 21.08
N LEU A 127 -9.89 2.81 19.84
CA LEU A 127 -10.28 3.62 18.69
C LEU A 127 -11.81 3.83 18.62
N ILE A 128 -12.58 2.82 19.01
CA ILE A 128 -14.05 2.92 19.14
C ILE A 128 -14.40 3.94 20.24
N GLU A 129 -13.83 3.80 21.45
CA GLU A 129 -14.03 4.71 22.56
C GLU A 129 -13.69 6.17 22.19
N GLU A 130 -12.56 6.35 21.51
CA GLU A 130 -12.15 7.67 21.03
C GLU A 130 -13.15 8.23 20.01
N ALA A 131 -13.56 7.44 19.01
CA ALA A 131 -14.53 7.86 18.01
C ALA A 131 -15.89 8.22 18.60
N GLU A 132 -16.35 7.49 19.62
CA GLU A 132 -17.58 7.76 20.35
C GLU A 132 -17.51 9.06 21.17
N SER A 133 -16.33 9.43 21.62
CA SER A 133 -16.10 10.67 22.39
C SER A 133 -16.07 11.94 21.53
N ILE A 134 -15.94 11.79 20.19
CA ILE A 134 -15.87 12.92 19.27
C ILE A 134 -17.26 13.50 19.04
N GLY A 135 -17.50 14.72 19.55
CA GLY A 135 -18.76 15.43 19.35
C GLY A 135 -18.91 16.03 17.95
N GLU A 136 -17.81 16.53 17.38
CA GLU A 136 -17.78 17.14 16.05
C GLU A 136 -16.64 16.58 15.21
N TRP A 137 -16.97 16.08 14.04
CA TRP A 137 -16.03 15.47 13.10
C TRP A 137 -15.41 16.50 12.14
N ALA A 138 -14.65 17.43 12.72
CA ALA A 138 -13.84 18.36 11.94
C ALA A 138 -12.73 17.61 11.15
N ASN A 139 -12.19 18.26 10.12
CA ASN A 139 -11.26 17.62 9.18
C ASN A 139 -9.97 17.11 9.86
N ASP A 140 -9.46 17.82 10.85
CA ASP A 140 -8.28 17.42 11.63
C ASP A 140 -8.53 16.11 12.40
N ARG A 141 -9.72 15.95 13.00
CA ARG A 141 -10.13 14.71 13.68
C ARG A 141 -10.26 13.55 12.72
N ARG A 142 -10.83 13.79 11.54
CA ARG A 142 -10.92 12.77 10.49
C ARG A 142 -9.55 12.29 10.03
N ILE A 143 -8.60 13.22 9.85
CA ILE A 143 -7.22 12.90 9.46
C ILE A 143 -6.54 12.06 10.54
N ASP A 144 -6.67 12.43 11.82
CA ASP A 144 -6.06 11.72 12.93
C ASP A 144 -6.59 10.28 13.06
N ILE A 145 -7.92 10.10 13.06
CA ILE A 145 -8.54 8.79 13.12
C ILE A 145 -8.19 7.93 11.89
N ALA A 146 -8.18 8.52 10.69
CA ALA A 146 -7.78 7.81 9.48
C ALA A 146 -6.31 7.35 9.55
N ALA A 147 -5.40 8.15 10.10
CA ALA A 147 -4.01 7.76 10.30
C ALA A 147 -3.87 6.61 11.33
N LYS A 148 -4.70 6.60 12.37
CA LYS A 148 -4.75 5.49 13.33
C LYS A 148 -5.28 4.20 12.70
N LEU A 149 -6.30 4.31 11.85
CA LEU A 149 -6.82 3.18 11.06
C LEU A 149 -5.76 2.62 10.10
N GLU A 150 -5.00 3.46 9.44
CA GLU A 150 -3.91 3.00 8.56
C GLU A 150 -2.86 2.18 9.32
N ARG A 151 -2.56 2.54 10.57
CA ARG A 151 -1.63 1.77 11.41
C ARG A 151 -2.19 0.41 11.89
N LEU A 152 -3.50 0.20 11.79
CA LEU A 152 -4.14 -1.10 12.04
C LEU A 152 -4.02 -2.05 10.85
N ASN A 153 -3.76 -1.52 9.64
CA ASN A 153 -3.60 -2.35 8.46
C ASN A 153 -2.45 -3.34 8.67
N LEU A 154 -2.74 -4.63 8.51
CA LEU A 154 -1.78 -5.72 8.74
C LEU A 154 -0.57 -5.66 7.79
N LEU A 155 -0.67 -4.95 6.66
CA LEU A 155 0.42 -4.71 5.73
C LEU A 155 1.13 -3.36 5.95
N ALA A 156 0.74 -2.57 6.96
CA ALA A 156 1.29 -1.22 7.17
C ALA A 156 2.80 -1.21 7.48
N HIS A 157 3.36 -2.32 7.94
CA HIS A 157 4.78 -2.45 8.24
C HIS A 157 5.64 -2.61 6.97
N ILE A 158 5.05 -3.04 5.86
CA ILE A 158 5.78 -3.31 4.60
C ILE A 158 5.27 -2.45 3.44
N VAL A 159 4.00 -2.02 3.48
CA VAL A 159 3.37 -1.22 2.42
C VAL A 159 2.96 0.15 2.96
N SER A 160 3.53 1.21 2.39
CA SER A 160 3.08 2.58 2.61
C SER A 160 2.45 3.13 1.33
N ARG A 161 1.28 3.77 1.46
CA ARG A 161 0.56 4.35 0.33
C ARG A 161 0.25 5.81 0.57
N THR A 162 0.76 6.68 -0.29
CA THR A 162 0.39 8.09 -0.32
C THR A 162 -0.72 8.32 -1.34
N ARG A 163 -1.83 8.90 -0.92
CA ARG A 163 -2.94 9.24 -1.83
C ARG A 163 -2.71 10.63 -2.44
N LYS A 164 -2.98 10.80 -3.73
CA LYS A 164 -2.87 12.09 -4.44
C LYS A 164 -3.63 13.24 -3.76
N ARG A 165 -4.68 12.93 -2.99
CA ARG A 165 -5.46 13.93 -2.24
C ARG A 165 -4.72 14.49 -1.02
N GLU A 166 -3.73 13.79 -0.51
CA GLU A 166 -2.95 14.17 0.68
C GLU A 166 -1.80 15.12 0.33
N VAL A 167 -1.42 15.18 -0.95
CA VAL A 167 -0.39 16.10 -1.47
C VAL A 167 -1.08 17.29 -2.16
N GLN A 168 -1.90 18.03 -1.41
CA GLN A 168 -2.68 19.15 -2.00
C GLN A 168 -1.85 20.40 -2.29
N SER A 169 -0.69 20.58 -1.67
CA SER A 169 0.12 21.80 -1.80
C SER A 169 0.79 21.99 -3.17
N ASP A 170 0.99 20.90 -3.94
CA ASP A 170 1.78 20.96 -5.17
C ASP A 170 1.05 20.38 -6.39
N ARG A 171 -0.23 20.75 -6.57
CA ARG A 171 -0.96 20.38 -7.78
C ARG A 171 -0.38 21.10 -8.98
N VAL A 172 0.40 20.39 -9.79
CA VAL A 172 0.71 20.81 -11.14
C VAL A 172 -0.56 20.71 -11.98
N LEU A 173 -1.11 21.87 -12.37
CA LEU A 173 -2.17 21.93 -13.36
C LEU A 173 -1.55 21.58 -14.72
N ARG A 174 -1.94 20.45 -15.28
CA ARG A 174 -1.57 20.11 -16.66
C ARG A 174 -2.57 20.76 -17.60
N ASP A 175 -2.15 21.77 -18.31
CA ASP A 175 -2.87 22.34 -19.45
C ASP A 175 -2.40 21.62 -20.71
N ALA A 176 -3.29 20.80 -21.28
CA ALA A 176 -2.96 20.01 -22.45
C ALA A 176 -3.25 20.86 -23.69
N THR A 177 -2.22 21.35 -24.35
CA THR A 177 -2.33 22.02 -25.64
C THR A 177 -2.09 21.01 -26.75
N VAL A 178 -3.08 20.81 -27.61
CA VAL A 178 -2.95 19.96 -28.81
C VAL A 178 -2.43 20.81 -29.93
N PHE A 179 -1.28 20.44 -30.49
CA PHE A 179 -0.75 21.01 -31.71
C PHE A 179 -1.04 20.02 -32.85
N GLU A 180 -1.80 20.46 -33.84
CA GLU A 180 -1.93 19.73 -35.09
C GLU A 180 -0.70 20.02 -35.97
N ALA A 181 0.07 18.98 -36.29
CA ALA A 181 1.17 19.05 -37.23
C ALA A 181 0.71 18.39 -38.52
N GLU A 182 0.70 19.18 -39.61
CA GLU A 182 0.52 18.63 -40.96
C GLU A 182 1.85 18.00 -41.40
N MET A 183 1.83 16.69 -41.65
CA MET A 183 2.99 16.04 -42.27
C MET A 183 3.09 16.41 -43.76
N SER A 184 4.31 16.73 -44.19
CA SER A 184 4.56 16.94 -45.60
C SER A 184 4.43 15.61 -46.36
N PRO A 185 3.95 15.62 -47.64
CA PRO A 185 3.76 14.39 -48.41
C PRO A 185 5.04 13.63 -48.74
N VAL A 186 6.18 14.03 -48.24
CA VAL A 186 7.52 13.49 -48.55
C VAL A 186 8.18 12.83 -47.33
N GLU A 187 7.52 12.79 -46.19
CA GLU A 187 7.90 12.01 -45.03
C GLU A 187 6.90 10.84 -44.80
#